data_590499d5708b5422bac60f05144e2639
#
_entry.id   590499d5708b5422bac60f05144e2639
#
_cell.length_a   1.000
_cell.length_b   1.000
_cell.length_c   1.000
_cell.angle_alpha   90.00
_cell.angle_beta   90.00
_cell.angle_gamma   90.00
#
_symmetry.space_group_name_H-M   'P 1'
#
loop_
_entity.id
_entity.type
_entity.pdbx_description
1 polymer ?
#
loop_
_entity_poly.entity_id
_entity_poly.type
_entity_poly.pdbx_seq_one_letter_code
_entity_poly.pdbx_strand_id
1 'polypeptide(L)'
;MPGCLALVLGVLRGYADDMSNRALNEHYQLILGDTTPWVVSEVRLDVEHLVNEVKLALKPGTVWACPKCKARMHIKEWRTRRWRHLDSCQFKTILEAAVPLVECAEHGAQTVQVPWAEGSSRFTLFFERFAIQVLEACPAARAADLLGISWDEADGIKQRGVRRGLARRQLVGLKYVCVDEKAVGRGHDYVTVVTGVVAGKPQVLYVGDGRDEAALNGFWAWLGPEACARIKAVSMDMSQAYQNSVRLHCLHAEIIFDPFHLMKMLNKAVDEVRRQELVLGTGVVKAALKKTRQLWLWAEENLPERYAASFEALKQSSLKTARAWRIKEIWRSMKRCLNTDEAQSFFNRWYALAMRTKLEPVKKVARSFKAHVTGILAVFTHGFCNALAEGINSRIQLLMQKSCGYRNRQRLKTDILFHFGGLSMDPLAVQ
;
A
#
# COMPACT_ATOMS: atom_id res chain seq x y z
N MET A 1 -16.44 -21.53 36.78
CA MET A 1 -15.38 -22.05 37.67
C MET A 1 -14.75 -20.92 38.48
N PRO A 2 -15.42 -20.37 39.52
CA PRO A 2 -14.86 -19.27 40.31
C PRO A 2 -13.80 -19.68 41.35
N GLY A 3 -13.75 -20.98 41.73
CA GLY A 3 -12.88 -21.43 42.83
C GLY A 3 -11.37 -21.52 42.50
N CYS A 4 -11.00 -21.78 41.23
CA CYS A 4 -9.59 -21.90 40.84
C CYS A 4 -8.87 -20.54 40.78
N LEU A 5 -9.60 -19.48 40.42
CA LEU A 5 -9.04 -18.11 40.36
C LEU A 5 -8.76 -17.56 41.77
N ALA A 6 -9.63 -17.84 42.74
CA ALA A 6 -9.47 -17.40 44.14
C ALA A 6 -8.27 -18.06 44.83
N LEU A 7 -7.98 -19.33 44.55
CA LEU A 7 -6.82 -20.03 45.09
C LEU A 7 -5.50 -19.50 44.48
N VAL A 8 -5.48 -19.26 43.19
CA VAL A 8 -4.31 -18.66 42.51
C VAL A 8 -4.07 -17.21 42.99
N LEU A 9 -5.13 -16.42 43.20
CA LEU A 9 -5.05 -15.06 43.74
C LEU A 9 -4.57 -15.02 45.21
N GLY A 10 -4.97 -15.99 46.02
CA GLY A 10 -4.51 -16.10 47.41
C GLY A 10 -3.03 -16.48 47.54
N VAL A 11 -2.54 -17.38 46.68
CA VAL A 11 -1.13 -17.78 46.61
C VAL A 11 -0.27 -16.62 46.08
N LEU A 12 -0.74 -15.90 45.07
CA LEU A 12 -0.04 -14.73 44.50
C LEU A 12 0.06 -13.55 45.48
N ARG A 13 -0.95 -13.33 46.35
CA ARG A 13 -0.88 -12.33 47.44
C ARG A 13 0.23 -12.65 48.44
N GLY A 14 0.38 -13.90 48.87
CA GLY A 14 1.43 -14.30 49.81
C GLY A 14 2.85 -14.20 49.23
N TYR A 15 3.01 -14.42 47.92
CA TYR A 15 4.30 -14.28 47.22
C TYR A 15 4.66 -12.82 46.90
N ALA A 16 3.68 -11.94 46.68
CA ALA A 16 3.93 -10.52 46.37
C ALA A 16 4.49 -9.74 47.58
N ASP A 17 4.13 -10.14 48.80
CA ASP A 17 4.61 -9.49 50.02
C ASP A 17 6.03 -9.93 50.44
N ASP A 18 6.54 -11.05 49.91
CA ASP A 18 7.81 -11.66 50.32
C ASP A 18 8.94 -11.59 49.27
N MET A 19 8.66 -11.27 48.01
CA MET A 19 9.71 -11.00 47.07
C MET A 19 10.28 -9.61 47.30
N SER A 20 11.55 -9.56 47.69
CA SER A 20 12.23 -8.25 47.85
C SER A 20 12.04 -7.45 46.57
N ASN A 21 11.47 -6.25 46.66
CA ASN A 21 11.28 -5.27 45.59
C ASN A 21 12.53 -5.13 44.68
N ARG A 22 13.69 -5.46 45.24
CA ARG A 22 14.99 -5.43 44.56
C ARG A 22 15.10 -6.45 43.43
N ALA A 23 14.70 -7.72 43.66
CA ALA A 23 14.81 -8.76 42.62
C ALA A 23 13.89 -8.47 41.41
N LEU A 24 12.68 -7.93 41.71
CA LEU A 24 11.75 -7.52 40.64
C LEU A 24 12.29 -6.31 39.86
N ASN A 25 12.85 -5.33 40.50
CA ASN A 25 13.47 -4.17 39.88
C ASN A 25 14.63 -4.59 38.97
N GLU A 26 15.50 -5.49 39.43
CA GLU A 26 16.61 -6.03 38.65
C GLU A 26 16.09 -6.80 37.41
N HIS A 27 15.04 -7.63 37.60
CA HIS A 27 14.40 -8.35 36.50
C HIS A 27 13.85 -7.41 35.41
N TYR A 28 13.08 -6.40 35.83
CA TYR A 28 12.54 -5.43 34.83
C TYR A 28 13.62 -4.54 34.23
N GLN A 29 14.68 -4.22 34.97
CA GLN A 29 15.81 -3.51 34.38
C GLN A 29 16.49 -4.33 33.27
N LEU A 30 16.62 -5.64 33.42
CA LEU A 30 17.17 -6.54 32.40
C LEU A 30 16.23 -6.63 31.19
N ILE A 31 14.92 -6.77 31.38
CA ILE A 31 13.92 -6.84 30.29
C ILE A 31 13.87 -5.53 29.50
N LEU A 32 13.93 -4.38 30.16
CA LEU A 32 13.90 -3.07 29.50
C LEU A 32 15.21 -2.73 28.77
N GLY A 33 16.30 -3.42 29.12
CA GLY A 33 17.60 -3.18 28.54
C GLY A 33 18.24 -1.86 28.98
N ASP A 34 18.97 -1.20 28.08
CA ASP A 34 19.62 0.08 28.40
C ASP A 34 18.60 1.22 28.42
N THR A 35 18.22 1.63 29.62
CA THR A 35 17.33 2.77 29.86
C THR A 35 18.09 4.03 30.31
N THR A 36 19.42 4.02 30.26
CA THR A 36 20.26 5.15 30.72
C THR A 36 19.78 6.48 30.15
N PRO A 37 19.66 7.55 31.01
CA PRO A 37 20.08 7.63 32.41
C PRO A 37 19.00 7.24 33.45
N TRP A 38 17.90 6.62 33.07
CA TRP A 38 16.87 6.11 33.98
C TRP A 38 17.19 4.69 34.43
N VAL A 39 16.74 4.37 35.67
CA VAL A 39 16.83 3.04 36.27
C VAL A 39 15.48 2.68 36.86
N VAL A 40 15.14 1.40 36.86
CA VAL A 40 13.94 0.89 37.56
C VAL A 40 14.09 1.11 39.05
N SER A 41 13.20 1.91 39.62
CA SER A 41 13.19 2.26 41.05
C SER A 41 12.17 1.46 41.87
N GLU A 42 11.03 1.16 41.27
CA GLU A 42 9.93 0.43 41.93
C GLU A 42 9.14 -0.36 40.91
N VAL A 43 8.75 -1.59 41.23
CA VAL A 43 7.80 -2.39 40.48
C VAL A 43 6.63 -2.74 41.38
N ARG A 44 5.41 -2.36 40.98
CA ARG A 44 4.17 -2.64 41.72
C ARG A 44 3.28 -3.54 40.91
N LEU A 45 2.88 -4.67 41.50
CA LEU A 45 1.95 -5.60 40.88
C LEU A 45 0.53 -5.38 41.45
N ASP A 46 -0.41 -4.95 40.61
CA ASP A 46 -1.83 -4.90 40.97
C ASP A 46 -2.50 -6.16 40.40
N VAL A 47 -2.67 -7.14 41.26
CA VAL A 47 -3.24 -8.45 40.92
C VAL A 47 -4.74 -8.36 40.64
N GLU A 48 -5.43 -7.44 41.30
CA GLU A 48 -6.87 -7.25 41.16
C GLU A 48 -7.23 -6.68 39.78
N HIS A 49 -6.47 -5.70 39.31
CA HIS A 49 -6.68 -5.05 38.00
C HIS A 49 -5.80 -5.63 36.88
N LEU A 50 -4.98 -6.62 37.16
CA LEU A 50 -4.01 -7.23 36.26
C LEU A 50 -3.09 -6.16 35.61
N VAL A 51 -2.56 -5.26 36.43
CA VAL A 51 -1.65 -4.20 36.00
C VAL A 51 -0.30 -4.33 36.72
N ASN A 52 0.75 -4.13 35.95
CA ASN A 52 2.11 -4.06 36.44
C ASN A 52 2.66 -2.65 36.17
N GLU A 53 2.93 -1.89 37.24
CA GLU A 53 3.48 -0.55 37.15
C GLU A 53 4.98 -0.57 37.43
N VAL A 54 5.78 -0.14 36.46
CA VAL A 54 7.23 -0.06 36.57
C VAL A 54 7.62 1.43 36.58
N LYS A 55 8.11 1.90 37.71
CA LYS A 55 8.59 3.27 37.85
C LYS A 55 10.08 3.36 37.55
N LEU A 56 10.44 4.35 36.78
CA LEU A 56 11.81 4.66 36.43
C LEU A 56 12.21 6.01 37.01
N ALA A 57 13.34 6.02 37.72
CA ALA A 57 13.93 7.22 38.28
C ALA A 57 15.21 7.59 37.56
N LEU A 58 15.53 8.86 37.50
CA LEU A 58 16.80 9.34 36.96
C LEU A 58 17.94 9.06 37.91
N LYS A 59 19.08 8.66 37.35
CA LYS A 59 20.33 8.56 38.10
C LYS A 59 20.72 9.94 38.67
N PRO A 60 21.11 10.02 39.97
CA PRO A 60 21.59 11.26 40.52
C PRO A 60 22.73 11.86 39.69
N GLY A 61 22.76 13.19 39.59
CA GLY A 61 23.80 13.89 38.84
C GLY A 61 23.66 13.92 37.33
N THR A 62 22.52 13.43 36.75
CA THR A 62 22.27 13.50 35.32
C THR A 62 22.25 14.94 34.82
N VAL A 63 23.06 15.25 33.83
CA VAL A 63 23.17 16.56 33.19
C VAL A 63 22.67 16.47 31.73
N TRP A 64 21.91 17.47 31.31
CA TRP A 64 21.39 17.53 29.95
C TRP A 64 22.15 18.54 29.12
N ALA A 65 22.51 18.16 27.92
CA ALA A 65 23.13 19.03 26.92
C ALA A 65 22.18 19.28 25.75
N CYS A 66 22.17 20.50 25.24
CA CYS A 66 21.39 20.85 24.06
C CYS A 66 21.87 20.06 22.83
N PRO A 67 20.98 19.39 22.11
CA PRO A 67 21.37 18.60 20.94
C PRO A 67 21.94 19.47 19.80
N LYS A 68 21.63 20.78 19.77
CA LYS A 68 22.08 21.71 18.74
C LYS A 68 23.41 22.39 19.09
N CYS A 69 23.48 23.11 20.22
CA CYS A 69 24.67 23.88 20.60
C CYS A 69 25.54 23.21 21.67
N LYS A 70 25.14 22.03 22.20
CA LYS A 70 25.85 21.28 23.25
C LYS A 70 25.97 21.99 24.60
N ALA A 71 25.43 23.20 24.74
CA ALA A 71 25.38 23.88 26.01
C ALA A 71 24.61 23.12 27.07
N ARG A 72 25.00 23.26 28.33
CA ARG A 72 24.28 22.66 29.47
C ARG A 72 22.89 23.27 29.57
N MET A 73 21.87 22.42 29.70
CA MET A 73 20.49 22.84 29.87
C MET A 73 20.06 22.75 31.34
N HIS A 74 19.19 23.67 31.75
CA HIS A 74 18.57 23.65 33.07
C HIS A 74 17.19 23.05 33.03
N ILE A 75 16.81 22.32 34.11
CA ILE A 75 15.49 21.73 34.23
C ILE A 75 14.52 22.84 34.63
N LYS A 76 13.48 23.04 33.81
CA LYS A 76 12.43 24.05 34.02
C LYS A 76 11.25 23.44 34.78
N GLU A 77 10.87 22.20 34.43
CA GLU A 77 9.69 21.53 34.94
C GLU A 77 9.87 20.01 34.87
N TRP A 78 9.18 19.27 35.73
CA TRP A 78 9.07 17.83 35.66
C TRP A 78 7.68 17.46 35.24
N ARG A 79 7.54 16.48 34.32
CA ARG A 79 6.26 15.95 33.84
C ARG A 79 6.25 14.44 33.98
N THR A 80 5.36 13.91 34.81
CA THR A 80 5.14 12.47 34.88
C THR A 80 4.49 12.01 33.59
N ARG A 81 5.11 11.03 32.96
CA ARG A 81 4.59 10.39 31.73
C ARG A 81 4.47 8.90 31.94
N ARG A 82 3.49 8.31 31.25
CA ARG A 82 3.22 6.87 31.29
C ARG A 82 3.25 6.30 29.89
N TRP A 83 3.78 5.07 29.77
CA TRP A 83 3.87 4.35 28.49
C TRP A 83 3.37 2.91 28.67
N ARG A 84 2.55 2.46 27.74
CA ARG A 84 2.17 1.06 27.61
C ARG A 84 3.37 0.27 27.08
N HIS A 85 3.73 -0.78 27.83
CA HIS A 85 4.76 -1.75 27.44
C HIS A 85 4.13 -3.10 27.08
N LEU A 86 4.93 -4.08 26.66
CA LEU A 86 4.48 -5.45 26.45
C LEU A 86 3.96 -6.06 27.75
N ASP A 87 2.90 -6.85 27.66
CA ASP A 87 2.31 -7.51 28.82
C ASP A 87 3.25 -8.59 29.36
N SER A 88 3.36 -8.65 30.65
CA SER A 88 4.08 -9.71 31.37
C SER A 88 3.06 -10.65 32.02
N CYS A 89 3.02 -11.94 31.59
CA CYS A 89 2.06 -12.93 32.09
C CYS A 89 0.60 -12.44 32.08
N GLN A 90 0.19 -11.75 31.04
CA GLN A 90 -1.13 -11.12 30.85
C GLN A 90 -1.42 -9.89 31.72
N PHE A 91 -0.50 -9.47 32.59
CA PHE A 91 -0.59 -8.18 33.25
C PHE A 91 -0.24 -7.05 32.30
N LYS A 92 -1.10 -6.05 32.22
CA LYS A 92 -0.80 -4.83 31.45
C LYS A 92 0.38 -4.11 32.06
N THR A 93 1.50 -4.03 31.37
CA THR A 93 2.69 -3.36 31.91
C THR A 93 2.72 -1.89 31.51
N ILE A 94 2.81 -1.02 32.50
CA ILE A 94 2.87 0.44 32.36
C ILE A 94 4.21 0.92 32.89
N LEU A 95 5.00 1.57 32.08
CA LEU A 95 6.18 2.32 32.53
C LEU A 95 5.75 3.73 32.94
N GLU A 96 6.28 4.20 34.07
CA GLU A 96 6.06 5.55 34.56
C GLU A 96 7.41 6.22 34.87
N ALA A 97 7.62 7.44 34.36
CA ALA A 97 8.81 8.22 34.69
C ALA A 97 8.52 9.72 34.76
N ALA A 98 9.22 10.40 35.63
CA ALA A 98 9.29 11.85 35.65
C ALA A 98 10.29 12.28 34.57
N VAL A 99 9.81 12.96 33.49
CA VAL A 99 10.62 13.43 32.37
C VAL A 99 10.79 14.92 32.47
N PRO A 100 12.03 15.45 32.45
CA PRO A 100 12.25 16.86 32.58
C PRO A 100 11.95 17.60 31.27
N LEU A 101 11.33 18.77 31.41
CA LEU A 101 11.35 19.83 30.43
C LEU A 101 12.61 20.66 30.68
N VAL A 102 13.51 20.71 29.73
CA VAL A 102 14.80 21.41 29.86
C VAL A 102 14.82 22.62 28.97
N GLU A 103 15.53 23.66 29.39
CA GLU A 103 15.62 24.93 28.66
C GLU A 103 17.05 25.27 28.28
N CYS A 104 17.25 25.52 26.98
CA CYS A 104 18.48 26.06 26.42
C CYS A 104 18.31 27.60 26.20
N ALA A 105 19.27 28.37 26.57
CA ALA A 105 19.23 29.85 26.40
C ALA A 105 19.03 30.24 24.94
N GLU A 106 19.64 29.53 23.99
CA GLU A 106 19.56 29.84 22.55
C GLU A 106 18.41 29.15 21.84
N HIS A 107 18.04 27.88 22.24
CA HIS A 107 17.11 27.03 21.49
C HIS A 107 15.79 26.79 22.21
N GLY A 108 15.58 27.45 23.37
CA GLY A 108 14.33 27.36 24.14
C GLY A 108 14.09 26.05 24.83
N ALA A 109 12.84 25.87 25.28
CA ALA A 109 12.42 24.70 26.06
C ALA A 109 12.16 23.47 25.19
N GLN A 110 12.60 22.30 25.64
CA GLN A 110 12.36 21.01 24.98
C GLN A 110 12.21 19.88 25.99
N THR A 111 11.29 18.96 25.70
CA THR A 111 11.14 17.74 26.52
C THR A 111 12.25 16.75 26.19
N VAL A 112 12.88 16.22 27.21
CA VAL A 112 13.92 15.19 27.05
C VAL A 112 13.35 13.95 26.37
N GLN A 113 14.10 13.39 25.42
CA GLN A 113 13.77 12.12 24.79
C GLN A 113 14.08 10.97 25.75
N VAL A 114 13.15 10.00 25.81
CA VAL A 114 13.37 8.77 26.57
C VAL A 114 13.82 7.65 25.65
N PRO A 115 14.69 6.71 26.09
CA PRO A 115 15.25 5.68 25.18
C PRO A 115 14.22 4.60 24.79
N TRP A 116 13.15 4.41 25.55
CA TRP A 116 12.17 3.36 25.30
C TRP A 116 10.96 3.77 24.48
N ALA A 117 10.84 5.05 24.05
CA ALA A 117 9.70 5.53 23.28
C ALA A 117 10.10 6.62 22.28
N GLU A 118 9.44 6.66 21.13
CA GLU A 118 9.65 7.67 20.08
C GLU A 118 8.81 8.93 20.34
N GLY A 119 9.45 10.06 20.50
CA GLY A 119 8.79 11.38 20.56
C GLY A 119 7.69 11.47 21.63
N SER A 120 6.46 11.78 21.20
CA SER A 120 5.29 11.89 22.08
C SER A 120 4.50 10.58 22.23
N SER A 121 4.98 9.47 21.68
CA SER A 121 4.29 8.17 21.80
C SER A 121 3.98 7.82 23.25
N ARG A 122 2.81 7.20 23.47
CA ARG A 122 2.41 6.59 24.74
C ARG A 122 2.74 5.09 24.81
N PHE A 123 3.46 4.60 23.81
CA PHE A 123 3.86 3.20 23.68
C PHE A 123 5.37 3.10 23.68
N THR A 124 5.88 2.03 24.27
CA THR A 124 7.31 1.71 24.16
C THR A 124 7.63 1.17 22.76
N LEU A 125 8.90 1.25 22.35
CA LEU A 125 9.37 0.72 21.07
C LEU A 125 9.08 -0.79 20.95
N PHE A 126 9.21 -1.55 22.02
CA PHE A 126 8.88 -2.98 22.08
C PHE A 126 7.38 -3.22 21.83
N PHE A 127 6.50 -2.43 22.47
CA PHE A 127 5.07 -2.53 22.24
C PHE A 127 4.71 -2.15 20.79
N GLU A 128 5.26 -1.06 20.27
CA GLU A 128 5.01 -0.65 18.88
C GLU A 128 5.47 -1.71 17.87
N ARG A 129 6.61 -2.36 18.10
CA ARG A 129 7.10 -3.46 17.26
C ARG A 129 6.09 -4.60 17.22
N PHE A 130 5.62 -5.06 18.36
CA PHE A 130 4.61 -6.11 18.45
C PHE A 130 3.27 -5.68 17.84
N ALA A 131 2.83 -4.47 18.15
CA ALA A 131 1.59 -3.91 17.59
C ALA A 131 1.63 -3.83 16.07
N ILE A 132 2.75 -3.46 15.45
CA ILE A 132 2.93 -3.47 14.00
C ILE A 132 2.73 -4.89 13.45
N GLN A 133 3.32 -5.91 14.06
CA GLN A 133 3.17 -7.31 13.61
C GLN A 133 1.70 -7.77 13.69
N VAL A 134 0.99 -7.43 14.76
CA VAL A 134 -0.45 -7.75 14.89
C VAL A 134 -1.28 -6.99 13.87
N LEU A 135 -0.99 -5.71 13.62
CA LEU A 135 -1.66 -4.86 12.63
C LEU A 135 -1.41 -5.31 11.18
N GLU A 136 -0.28 -5.95 10.89
CA GLU A 136 -0.01 -6.59 9.59
C GLU A 136 -0.83 -7.87 9.39
N ALA A 137 -1.10 -8.60 10.48
CA ALA A 137 -1.74 -9.91 10.45
C ALA A 137 -3.28 -9.86 10.40
N CYS A 138 -3.90 -8.81 10.96
CA CYS A 138 -5.37 -8.73 11.04
C CYS A 138 -5.90 -7.29 10.86
N PRO A 139 -7.21 -7.11 10.61
CA PRO A 139 -7.83 -5.78 10.50
C PRO A 139 -7.61 -4.92 11.76
N ALA A 140 -7.45 -3.59 11.55
CA ALA A 140 -7.10 -2.65 12.62
C ALA A 140 -8.02 -2.69 13.84
N ALA A 141 -9.33 -2.87 13.66
CA ALA A 141 -10.28 -3.00 14.78
C ALA A 141 -9.96 -4.24 15.62
N ARG A 142 -9.73 -5.39 14.96
CA ARG A 142 -9.38 -6.63 15.68
C ARG A 142 -8.01 -6.55 16.34
N ALA A 143 -7.05 -5.91 15.69
CA ALA A 143 -5.73 -5.67 16.26
C ALA A 143 -5.83 -4.79 17.52
N ALA A 144 -6.63 -3.74 17.49
CA ALA A 144 -6.87 -2.86 18.62
C ALA A 144 -7.46 -3.62 19.82
N ASP A 145 -8.47 -4.47 19.57
CA ASP A 145 -9.05 -5.36 20.60
C ASP A 145 -8.00 -6.29 21.22
N LEU A 146 -7.20 -6.98 20.38
CA LEU A 146 -6.17 -7.92 20.84
C LEU A 146 -5.07 -7.24 21.65
N LEU A 147 -4.71 -6.01 21.28
CA LEU A 147 -3.68 -5.21 21.94
C LEU A 147 -4.21 -4.46 23.17
N GLY A 148 -5.53 -4.41 23.37
CA GLY A 148 -6.16 -3.65 24.43
C GLY A 148 -5.93 -2.14 24.33
N ILE A 149 -5.95 -1.60 23.09
CA ILE A 149 -5.79 -0.18 22.76
C ILE A 149 -6.97 0.31 21.95
N SER A 150 -7.13 1.63 21.86
CA SER A 150 -8.15 2.23 21.02
C SER A 150 -7.78 2.12 19.52
N TRP A 151 -8.78 2.26 18.67
CA TRP A 151 -8.57 2.27 17.22
C TRP A 151 -7.67 3.44 16.76
N ASP A 152 -7.82 4.63 17.37
CA ASP A 152 -6.99 5.80 17.05
C ASP A 152 -5.53 5.60 17.49
N GLU A 153 -5.28 4.91 18.58
CA GLU A 153 -3.94 4.54 19.02
C GLU A 153 -3.29 3.55 18.04
N ALA A 154 -4.05 2.55 17.58
CA ALA A 154 -3.60 1.61 16.54
C ALA A 154 -3.26 2.33 15.22
N ASP A 155 -4.11 3.27 14.78
CA ASP A 155 -3.85 4.11 13.60
C ASP A 155 -2.61 4.99 13.79
N GLY A 156 -2.42 5.57 14.97
CA GLY A 156 -1.22 6.33 15.32
C GLY A 156 0.07 5.51 15.25
N ILE A 157 0.03 4.23 15.66
CA ILE A 157 1.17 3.30 15.55
C ILE A 157 1.47 3.05 14.06
N LYS A 158 0.46 2.78 13.23
CA LYS A 158 0.65 2.61 11.77
C LYS A 158 1.29 3.84 11.13
N GLN A 159 0.79 5.03 11.44
CA GLN A 159 1.33 6.28 10.90
C GLN A 159 2.80 6.48 11.26
N ARG A 160 3.20 6.22 12.52
CA ARG A 160 4.60 6.28 12.94
C ARG A 160 5.45 5.23 12.24
N GLY A 161 4.96 3.99 12.15
CA GLY A 161 5.62 2.91 11.41
C GLY A 161 5.88 3.27 9.95
N VAL A 162 4.85 3.73 9.23
CA VAL A 162 4.97 4.14 7.81
C VAL A 162 5.94 5.32 7.66
N ARG A 163 5.85 6.35 8.50
CA ARG A 163 6.77 7.51 8.46
C ARG A 163 8.23 7.06 8.65
N ARG A 164 8.48 6.18 9.62
CA ARG A 164 9.80 5.59 9.91
C ARG A 164 10.31 4.78 8.74
N GLY A 165 9.47 3.90 8.18
CA GLY A 165 9.81 3.07 7.04
C GLY A 165 10.09 3.88 5.77
N LEU A 166 9.34 4.96 5.52
CA LEU A 166 9.58 5.87 4.40
C LEU A 166 10.92 6.62 4.56
N ALA A 167 11.26 7.06 5.78
CA ALA A 167 12.52 7.73 6.06
C ALA A 167 13.75 6.83 5.85
N ARG A 168 13.60 5.50 6.03
CA ARG A 168 14.66 4.50 5.86
C ARG A 168 14.68 3.88 4.46
N ARG A 169 13.70 4.23 3.62
CA ARG A 169 13.50 3.55 2.35
C ARG A 169 14.65 3.77 1.38
N GLN A 170 15.21 2.66 0.92
CA GLN A 170 16.20 2.65 -0.16
C GLN A 170 15.56 2.05 -1.42
N LEU A 171 15.68 2.73 -2.55
CA LEU A 171 15.09 2.32 -3.82
C LEU A 171 16.11 1.56 -4.68
N VAL A 172 16.69 0.51 -4.08
CA VAL A 172 17.73 -0.31 -4.74
C VAL A 172 17.17 -1.02 -5.96
N GLY A 173 17.79 -0.82 -7.11
CA GLY A 173 17.43 -1.50 -8.35
C GLY A 173 16.14 -1.02 -9.02
N LEU A 174 15.54 0.08 -8.56
CA LEU A 174 14.35 0.64 -9.19
C LEU A 174 14.70 1.17 -10.59
N LYS A 175 14.16 0.50 -11.63
CA LYS A 175 14.34 0.84 -13.05
C LYS A 175 12.99 0.96 -13.78
N TYR A 176 11.96 0.34 -13.25
CA TYR A 176 10.63 0.24 -13.85
C TYR A 176 9.56 0.64 -12.82
N VAL A 177 8.63 1.45 -13.25
CA VAL A 177 7.47 1.87 -12.46
C VAL A 177 6.19 1.57 -13.21
N CYS A 178 5.14 1.22 -12.47
CA CYS A 178 3.78 1.15 -13.00
C CYS A 178 2.94 2.23 -12.34
N VAL A 179 2.13 2.90 -13.12
CA VAL A 179 1.17 3.91 -12.68
C VAL A 179 -0.22 3.42 -13.02
N ASP A 180 -1.09 3.37 -12.04
CA ASP A 180 -2.48 2.97 -12.23
C ASP A 180 -3.41 3.80 -11.34
N GLU A 181 -4.70 3.88 -11.71
CA GLU A 181 -5.73 4.56 -10.94
C GLU A 181 -6.56 3.58 -10.12
N LYS A 182 -6.93 3.98 -8.91
CA LYS A 182 -7.83 3.23 -8.07
C LYS A 182 -9.03 4.07 -7.64
N ALA A 183 -10.24 3.61 -7.96
CA ALA A 183 -11.45 4.22 -7.44
C ALA A 183 -11.56 3.92 -5.93
N VAL A 184 -11.76 4.96 -5.14
CA VAL A 184 -11.81 4.88 -3.67
C VAL A 184 -13.17 5.27 -3.09
N GLY A 185 -14.05 5.85 -3.92
CA GLY A 185 -15.39 6.26 -3.54
C GLY A 185 -16.36 6.26 -4.72
N ARG A 186 -17.60 6.69 -4.46
CA ARG A 186 -18.61 6.91 -5.51
C ARG A 186 -18.29 8.19 -6.28
N GLY A 187 -18.64 8.23 -7.55
CA GLY A 187 -18.35 9.37 -8.43
C GLY A 187 -16.93 9.27 -9.01
N HIS A 188 -16.24 10.39 -9.14
CA HIS A 188 -14.90 10.48 -9.71
C HIS A 188 -13.82 10.57 -8.63
N ASP A 189 -13.95 9.76 -7.59
CA ASP A 189 -13.04 9.73 -6.46
C ASP A 189 -11.94 8.65 -6.67
N TYR A 190 -10.74 9.10 -7.03
CA TYR A 190 -9.62 8.24 -7.39
C TYR A 190 -8.36 8.59 -6.60
N VAL A 191 -7.48 7.61 -6.47
CA VAL A 191 -6.07 7.81 -6.11
C VAL A 191 -5.19 7.23 -7.23
N THR A 192 -4.05 7.88 -7.46
CA THR A 192 -2.98 7.36 -8.32
C THR A 192 -2.06 6.51 -7.48
N VAL A 193 -1.90 5.25 -7.84
CA VAL A 193 -1.01 4.30 -7.18
C VAL A 193 0.21 4.07 -8.06
N VAL A 194 1.38 4.39 -7.55
CA VAL A 194 2.64 4.11 -8.23
C VAL A 194 3.30 2.91 -7.57
N THR A 195 3.59 1.89 -8.36
CA THR A 195 4.24 0.66 -7.93
C THR A 195 5.56 0.47 -8.65
N GLY A 196 6.46 -0.30 -8.08
CA GLY A 196 7.74 -0.64 -8.72
C GLY A 196 8.35 -1.88 -8.09
N VAL A 197 9.43 -2.37 -8.69
CA VAL A 197 10.20 -3.50 -8.17
C VAL A 197 11.44 -2.96 -7.47
N VAL A 198 11.51 -3.13 -6.16
CA VAL A 198 12.63 -2.70 -5.31
C VAL A 198 13.24 -3.95 -4.67
N ALA A 199 14.54 -4.13 -4.83
CA ALA A 199 15.26 -5.34 -4.35
C ALA A 199 14.55 -6.66 -4.78
N GLY A 200 14.04 -6.72 -6.01
CA GLY A 200 13.36 -7.90 -6.57
C GLY A 200 11.91 -8.10 -6.10
N LYS A 201 11.36 -7.23 -5.26
CA LYS A 201 10.00 -7.34 -4.73
C LYS A 201 9.08 -6.21 -5.24
N PRO A 202 7.85 -6.53 -5.70
CA PRO A 202 6.88 -5.51 -6.07
C PRO A 202 6.37 -4.77 -4.83
N GLN A 203 6.36 -3.43 -4.88
CA GLN A 203 5.99 -2.56 -3.77
C GLN A 203 5.21 -1.35 -4.26
N VAL A 204 4.33 -0.82 -3.42
CA VAL A 204 3.77 0.52 -3.61
C VAL A 204 4.83 1.55 -3.23
N LEU A 205 5.16 2.41 -4.17
CA LEU A 205 6.13 3.49 -3.99
C LEU A 205 5.47 4.76 -3.47
N TYR A 206 4.31 5.10 -4.04
CA TYR A 206 3.62 6.35 -3.77
C TYR A 206 2.11 6.22 -3.98
N VAL A 207 1.34 7.02 -3.28
CA VAL A 207 -0.12 7.13 -3.46
C VAL A 207 -0.48 8.62 -3.52
N GLY A 208 -0.86 9.09 -4.72
CA GLY A 208 -1.31 10.46 -4.97
C GLY A 208 -2.83 10.62 -4.89
N ASP A 209 -3.33 11.82 -4.63
CA ASP A 209 -4.75 12.14 -4.74
C ASP A 209 -5.13 12.44 -6.18
N GLY A 210 -6.27 11.92 -6.62
CA GLY A 210 -6.76 12.13 -7.98
C GLY A 210 -6.16 11.17 -9.01
N ARG A 211 -6.38 11.51 -10.29
CA ARG A 211 -5.89 10.78 -11.47
C ARG A 211 -5.42 11.73 -12.57
N ASP A 212 -4.99 12.88 -12.16
CA ASP A 212 -4.51 13.95 -13.02
C ASP A 212 -2.97 13.99 -13.06
N GLU A 213 -2.45 14.93 -13.81
CA GLU A 213 -1.02 15.17 -13.94
C GLU A 213 -0.38 15.55 -12.58
N ALA A 214 -1.08 16.34 -11.76
CA ALA A 214 -0.60 16.79 -10.46
C ALA A 214 -0.39 15.61 -9.50
N ALA A 215 -1.29 14.62 -9.53
CA ALA A 215 -1.19 13.41 -8.71
C ALA A 215 0.11 12.63 -8.97
N LEU A 216 0.55 12.55 -10.24
CA LEU A 216 1.79 11.86 -10.62
C LEU A 216 3.01 12.76 -10.46
N ASN A 217 2.88 14.09 -10.67
CA ASN A 217 3.97 15.04 -10.43
C ASN A 217 4.47 14.99 -8.98
N GLY A 218 3.57 14.76 -8.01
CA GLY A 218 3.93 14.57 -6.61
C GLY A 218 4.85 13.35 -6.38
N PHE A 219 4.69 12.28 -7.17
CA PHE A 219 5.61 11.14 -7.12
C PHE A 219 7.01 11.50 -7.60
N TRP A 220 7.15 12.21 -8.72
CA TRP A 220 8.46 12.60 -9.25
C TRP A 220 9.20 13.55 -8.33
N ALA A 221 8.48 14.51 -7.74
CA ALA A 221 9.03 15.41 -6.73
C ALA A 221 9.54 14.64 -5.49
N TRP A 222 8.78 13.63 -5.05
CA TRP A 222 9.19 12.77 -3.94
C TRP A 222 10.39 11.86 -4.32
N LEU A 223 10.41 11.33 -5.55
CA LEU A 223 11.46 10.42 -6.02
C LEU A 223 12.82 11.15 -6.16
N GLY A 224 12.77 12.40 -6.56
CA GLY A 224 13.95 13.23 -6.80
C GLY A 224 14.63 12.98 -8.15
N PRO A 225 15.42 13.95 -8.63
CA PRO A 225 15.98 13.94 -9.98
C PRO A 225 16.96 12.80 -10.23
N GLU A 226 17.79 12.46 -9.25
CA GLU A 226 18.76 11.38 -9.39
C GLU A 226 18.11 9.99 -9.56
N ALA A 227 17.02 9.74 -8.83
CA ALA A 227 16.31 8.48 -8.94
C ALA A 227 15.45 8.46 -10.22
N CYS A 228 14.86 9.59 -10.63
CA CYS A 228 14.18 9.75 -11.92
C CYS A 228 15.12 9.39 -13.09
N ALA A 229 16.38 9.83 -13.05
CA ALA A 229 17.38 9.55 -14.09
C ALA A 229 17.69 8.04 -14.28
N ARG A 230 17.35 7.19 -13.31
CA ARG A 230 17.56 5.74 -13.38
C ARG A 230 16.34 4.97 -13.91
N ILE A 231 15.19 5.61 -14.04
CA ILE A 231 13.97 4.96 -14.54
C ILE A 231 14.10 4.71 -16.04
N LYS A 232 14.03 3.45 -16.45
CA LYS A 232 14.12 3.04 -17.86
C LYS A 232 12.79 3.11 -18.60
N ALA A 233 11.72 2.67 -17.91
CA ALA A 233 10.38 2.70 -18.49
C ALA A 233 9.30 2.83 -17.42
N VAL A 234 8.16 3.39 -17.86
CA VAL A 234 6.95 3.61 -17.04
C VAL A 234 5.77 2.95 -17.72
N SER A 235 5.19 1.94 -17.04
CA SER A 235 3.96 1.29 -17.53
C SER A 235 2.74 2.02 -16.99
N MET A 236 1.76 2.29 -17.86
CA MET A 236 0.54 3.02 -17.53
C MET A 236 -0.60 2.70 -18.51
N ASP A 237 -1.78 3.21 -18.19
CA ASP A 237 -2.86 3.31 -19.20
C ASP A 237 -2.56 4.40 -20.25
N MET A 238 -3.45 4.59 -21.19
CA MET A 238 -3.29 5.62 -22.26
C MET A 238 -3.72 7.02 -21.79
N SER A 239 -3.67 7.32 -20.48
CA SER A 239 -3.99 8.65 -19.93
C SER A 239 -3.03 9.71 -20.44
N GLN A 240 -3.55 10.76 -21.05
CA GLN A 240 -2.74 11.88 -21.51
C GLN A 240 -2.08 12.63 -20.35
N ALA A 241 -2.77 12.72 -19.20
CA ALA A 241 -2.24 13.36 -18.00
C ALA A 241 -0.97 12.65 -17.49
N TYR A 242 -0.99 11.32 -17.42
CA TYR A 242 0.18 10.56 -17.01
C TYR A 242 1.31 10.62 -18.03
N GLN A 243 1.00 10.57 -19.34
CA GLN A 243 2.00 10.73 -20.38
C GLN A 243 2.70 12.09 -20.32
N ASN A 244 1.96 13.18 -20.09
CA ASN A 244 2.51 14.52 -19.92
C ASN A 244 3.45 14.60 -18.73
N SER A 245 3.02 14.07 -17.58
CA SER A 245 3.82 14.03 -16.35
C SER A 245 5.14 13.27 -16.56
N VAL A 246 5.12 12.09 -17.20
CA VAL A 246 6.35 11.33 -17.50
C VAL A 246 7.27 12.11 -18.44
N ARG A 247 6.74 12.69 -19.51
CA ARG A 247 7.54 13.49 -20.46
C ARG A 247 8.16 14.71 -19.81
N LEU A 248 7.50 15.30 -18.81
CA LEU A 248 8.03 16.45 -18.08
C LEU A 248 9.18 16.07 -17.14
N HIS A 249 9.05 14.96 -16.42
CA HIS A 249 9.95 14.61 -15.32
C HIS A 249 10.97 13.50 -15.65
N CYS A 250 10.67 12.63 -16.62
CA CYS A 250 11.48 11.48 -17.01
C CYS A 250 11.57 11.35 -18.53
N LEU A 251 12.04 12.38 -19.21
CA LEU A 251 12.06 12.50 -20.67
C LEU A 251 12.71 11.30 -21.40
N HIS A 252 13.68 10.66 -20.76
CA HIS A 252 14.42 9.51 -21.30
C HIS A 252 13.72 8.17 -21.05
N ALA A 253 12.72 8.13 -20.16
CA ALA A 253 12.02 6.89 -19.84
C ALA A 253 11.00 6.54 -20.93
N GLU A 254 11.00 5.29 -21.38
CA GLU A 254 10.01 4.82 -22.35
C GLU A 254 8.66 4.59 -21.66
N ILE A 255 7.59 5.01 -22.36
CA ILE A 255 6.22 4.74 -21.89
C ILE A 255 5.78 3.39 -22.44
N ILE A 256 5.32 2.50 -21.57
CA ILE A 256 4.75 1.20 -21.91
C ILE A 256 3.24 1.26 -21.65
N PHE A 257 2.43 1.01 -22.69
CA PHE A 257 0.99 0.96 -22.50
C PHE A 257 0.53 -0.41 -22.03
N ASP A 258 -0.30 -0.39 -20.98
CA ASP A 258 -0.83 -1.59 -20.36
C ASP A 258 -1.68 -2.43 -21.31
N PRO A 259 -1.28 -3.69 -21.62
CA PRO A 259 -2.03 -4.58 -22.49
C PRO A 259 -3.47 -4.83 -22.05
N PHE A 260 -3.76 -4.81 -20.75
CA PHE A 260 -5.11 -4.97 -20.21
C PHE A 260 -6.01 -3.80 -20.62
N HIS A 261 -5.52 -2.57 -20.53
CA HIS A 261 -6.27 -1.39 -20.95
C HIS A 261 -6.50 -1.36 -22.46
N LEU A 262 -5.54 -1.83 -23.28
CA LEU A 262 -5.73 -1.99 -24.71
C LEU A 262 -6.86 -2.99 -25.01
N MET A 263 -6.90 -4.11 -24.33
CA MET A 263 -7.99 -5.08 -24.44
C MET A 263 -9.34 -4.52 -23.99
N LYS A 264 -9.38 -3.72 -22.93
CA LYS A 264 -10.60 -3.03 -22.47
C LYS A 264 -11.17 -2.10 -23.54
N MET A 265 -10.29 -1.38 -24.27
CA MET A 265 -10.70 -0.53 -25.40
C MET A 265 -11.31 -1.35 -26.54
N LEU A 266 -10.71 -2.48 -26.92
CA LEU A 266 -11.25 -3.38 -27.94
C LEU A 266 -12.59 -4.00 -27.51
N ASN A 267 -12.71 -4.45 -26.26
CA ASN A 267 -13.97 -4.95 -25.72
C ASN A 267 -15.08 -3.89 -25.79
N LYS A 268 -14.75 -2.63 -25.45
CA LYS A 268 -15.71 -1.51 -25.57
C LYS A 268 -16.14 -1.30 -27.03
N ALA A 269 -15.22 -1.37 -27.99
CA ALA A 269 -15.54 -1.25 -29.40
C ALA A 269 -16.43 -2.39 -29.92
N VAL A 270 -16.18 -3.63 -29.48
CA VAL A 270 -17.03 -4.78 -29.82
C VAL A 270 -18.44 -4.59 -29.26
N ASP A 271 -18.58 -4.18 -27.99
CA ASP A 271 -19.91 -3.92 -27.40
C ASP A 271 -20.64 -2.73 -28.05
N GLU A 272 -19.92 -1.73 -28.48
CA GLU A 272 -20.48 -0.60 -29.20
C GLU A 272 -21.03 -1.03 -30.57
N VAL A 273 -20.27 -1.82 -31.35
CA VAL A 273 -20.77 -2.42 -32.60
C VAL A 273 -22.00 -3.28 -32.34
N ARG A 274 -21.98 -4.11 -31.32
CA ARG A 274 -23.13 -4.94 -30.95
C ARG A 274 -24.37 -4.10 -30.63
N ARG A 275 -24.24 -3.02 -29.89
CA ARG A 275 -25.35 -2.11 -29.55
C ARG A 275 -25.90 -1.42 -30.82
N GLN A 276 -25.03 -0.95 -31.69
CA GLN A 276 -25.44 -0.35 -32.97
C GLN A 276 -26.20 -1.36 -33.84
N GLU A 277 -25.70 -2.61 -33.93
CA GLU A 277 -26.32 -3.66 -34.72
C GLU A 277 -27.66 -4.13 -34.10
N LEU A 278 -27.80 -4.14 -32.77
CA LEU A 278 -29.06 -4.36 -32.07
C LEU A 278 -30.12 -3.30 -32.40
N VAL A 279 -29.74 -2.05 -32.49
CA VAL A 279 -30.68 -0.95 -32.79
C VAL A 279 -31.13 -0.99 -34.23
N LEU A 280 -30.19 -1.17 -35.16
CA LEU A 280 -30.41 -1.05 -36.63
C LEU A 280 -30.83 -2.38 -37.29
N GLY A 281 -30.65 -3.51 -36.60
CA GLY A 281 -30.88 -4.83 -37.19
C GLY A 281 -32.34 -5.24 -37.30
N THR A 282 -32.58 -6.25 -38.11
CA THR A 282 -33.90 -6.90 -38.26
C THR A 282 -34.26 -7.71 -37.01
N GLY A 283 -35.51 -8.20 -36.92
CA GLY A 283 -35.94 -9.06 -35.81
C GLY A 283 -35.03 -10.26 -35.56
N VAL A 284 -34.55 -10.90 -36.61
CA VAL A 284 -33.62 -12.04 -36.55
C VAL A 284 -32.29 -11.64 -35.90
N VAL A 285 -31.69 -10.52 -36.38
CA VAL A 285 -30.44 -10.01 -35.80
C VAL A 285 -30.59 -9.60 -34.34
N LYS A 286 -31.70 -8.94 -34.03
CA LYS A 286 -32.01 -8.57 -32.64
C LYS A 286 -32.14 -9.78 -31.72
N ALA A 287 -32.84 -10.85 -32.19
CA ALA A 287 -32.98 -12.08 -31.45
C ALA A 287 -31.60 -12.76 -31.21
N ALA A 288 -30.76 -12.82 -32.25
CA ALA A 288 -29.43 -13.41 -32.17
C ALA A 288 -28.48 -12.69 -31.21
N LEU A 289 -28.58 -11.34 -31.10
CA LEU A 289 -27.68 -10.55 -30.25
C LEU A 289 -28.23 -10.27 -28.83
N LYS A 290 -29.52 -10.57 -28.57
CA LYS A 290 -30.15 -10.34 -27.27
C LYS A 290 -29.48 -11.21 -26.19
N LYS A 291 -29.11 -10.58 -25.07
CA LYS A 291 -28.43 -11.24 -23.92
C LYS A 291 -27.06 -11.88 -24.21
N THR A 292 -26.46 -11.61 -25.37
CA THR A 292 -25.14 -12.20 -25.75
C THR A 292 -23.93 -11.30 -25.42
N ARG A 293 -24.14 -10.15 -24.78
CA ARG A 293 -23.04 -9.19 -24.50
C ARG A 293 -21.81 -9.86 -23.92
N GLN A 294 -21.97 -10.68 -22.90
CA GLN A 294 -20.84 -11.27 -22.18
C GLN A 294 -20.07 -12.27 -23.06
N LEU A 295 -20.75 -12.99 -23.95
CA LEU A 295 -20.11 -13.94 -24.89
C LEU A 295 -19.06 -13.26 -25.78
N TRP A 296 -19.34 -12.05 -26.25
CA TRP A 296 -18.45 -11.26 -27.09
C TRP A 296 -17.26 -10.64 -26.35
N LEU A 297 -17.38 -10.49 -25.02
CA LEU A 297 -16.33 -9.89 -24.19
C LEU A 297 -15.32 -10.94 -23.69
N TRP A 298 -15.73 -12.17 -23.49
CA TRP A 298 -14.81 -13.23 -23.11
C TRP A 298 -13.75 -13.47 -24.18
N ALA A 299 -12.60 -13.94 -23.74
CA ALA A 299 -11.61 -14.57 -24.58
C ALA A 299 -12.15 -15.90 -25.09
N GLU A 300 -11.79 -16.30 -26.30
CA GLU A 300 -12.28 -17.56 -26.86
C GLU A 300 -11.95 -18.76 -25.98
N GLU A 301 -10.74 -18.82 -25.44
CA GLU A 301 -10.28 -19.88 -24.53
C GLU A 301 -10.94 -19.86 -23.14
N ASN A 302 -11.56 -18.76 -22.74
CA ASN A 302 -12.22 -18.60 -21.44
C ASN A 302 -13.75 -18.69 -21.54
N LEU A 303 -14.27 -19.03 -22.70
CA LEU A 303 -15.71 -19.19 -22.90
C LEU A 303 -16.19 -20.43 -22.14
N PRO A 304 -17.18 -20.31 -21.22
CA PRO A 304 -17.73 -21.48 -20.53
C PRO A 304 -18.31 -22.49 -21.53
N GLU A 305 -18.04 -23.79 -21.33
CA GLU A 305 -18.39 -24.88 -22.20
C GLU A 305 -19.88 -24.90 -22.59
N ARG A 306 -20.76 -24.59 -21.63
CA ARG A 306 -22.22 -24.48 -21.85
C ARG A 306 -22.64 -23.49 -22.94
N TYR A 307 -21.78 -22.57 -23.33
CA TYR A 307 -22.03 -21.56 -24.37
C TYR A 307 -21.27 -21.85 -25.67
N ALA A 308 -20.38 -22.85 -25.70
CA ALA A 308 -19.49 -23.10 -26.82
C ALA A 308 -20.24 -23.29 -28.14
N ALA A 309 -21.21 -24.22 -28.19
CA ALA A 309 -21.97 -24.52 -29.40
C ALA A 309 -22.81 -23.32 -29.90
N SER A 310 -23.50 -22.64 -28.97
CA SER A 310 -24.33 -21.47 -29.34
C SER A 310 -23.49 -20.26 -29.81
N PHE A 311 -22.31 -20.09 -29.21
CA PHE A 311 -21.41 -19.01 -29.61
C PHE A 311 -20.69 -19.32 -30.93
N GLU A 312 -20.40 -20.58 -31.22
CA GLU A 312 -19.80 -21.01 -32.49
C GLU A 312 -20.65 -20.55 -33.70
N ALA A 313 -21.96 -20.80 -33.65
CA ALA A 313 -22.88 -20.31 -34.67
C ALA A 313 -22.88 -18.79 -34.81
N LEU A 314 -22.80 -18.06 -33.68
CA LEU A 314 -22.76 -16.59 -33.67
C LEU A 314 -21.47 -16.04 -34.27
N LYS A 315 -20.31 -16.58 -33.90
CA LYS A 315 -19.00 -16.07 -34.38
C LYS A 315 -18.75 -16.36 -35.85
N GLN A 316 -19.39 -17.42 -36.43
CA GLN A 316 -19.33 -17.73 -37.85
C GLN A 316 -20.35 -16.95 -38.70
N SER A 317 -21.29 -16.29 -38.04
CA SER A 317 -22.33 -15.51 -38.73
C SER A 317 -21.78 -14.28 -39.50
N SER A 318 -22.60 -13.70 -40.35
CA SER A 318 -22.33 -12.44 -41.04
C SER A 318 -22.49 -11.18 -40.20
N LEU A 319 -22.77 -11.34 -38.87
CA LEU A 319 -22.96 -10.22 -37.96
C LEU A 319 -21.75 -9.26 -37.95
N LYS A 320 -22.02 -7.98 -37.89
CA LYS A 320 -21.00 -6.94 -37.69
C LYS A 320 -20.26 -7.16 -36.36
N THR A 321 -20.99 -7.56 -35.33
CA THR A 321 -20.44 -7.93 -34.01
C THR A 321 -19.44 -9.08 -34.10
N ALA A 322 -19.73 -10.12 -34.84
CA ALA A 322 -18.82 -11.24 -35.07
C ALA A 322 -17.52 -10.81 -35.78
N ARG A 323 -17.63 -9.87 -36.73
CA ARG A 323 -16.47 -9.27 -37.41
C ARG A 323 -15.61 -8.43 -36.45
N ALA A 324 -16.24 -7.61 -35.59
CA ALA A 324 -15.54 -6.86 -34.57
C ALA A 324 -14.83 -7.77 -33.58
N TRP A 325 -15.50 -8.82 -33.12
CA TRP A 325 -14.94 -9.81 -32.21
C TRP A 325 -13.71 -10.51 -32.81
N ARG A 326 -13.76 -10.94 -34.08
CA ARG A 326 -12.59 -11.52 -34.76
C ARG A 326 -11.37 -10.59 -34.76
N ILE A 327 -11.55 -9.29 -34.98
CA ILE A 327 -10.44 -8.30 -34.90
C ILE A 327 -9.87 -8.25 -33.48
N LYS A 328 -10.70 -8.32 -32.47
CA LYS A 328 -10.27 -8.39 -31.06
C LYS A 328 -9.48 -9.67 -30.79
N GLU A 329 -9.93 -10.83 -31.25
CA GLU A 329 -9.23 -12.12 -31.02
C GLU A 329 -7.90 -12.19 -31.79
N ILE A 330 -7.83 -11.64 -33.02
CA ILE A 330 -6.55 -11.51 -33.73
C ILE A 330 -5.57 -10.67 -32.90
N TRP A 331 -6.00 -9.52 -32.35
CA TRP A 331 -5.15 -8.68 -31.50
C TRP A 331 -4.54 -9.45 -30.32
N ARG A 332 -5.31 -10.34 -29.70
CA ARG A 332 -4.85 -11.14 -28.58
C ARG A 332 -3.65 -12.03 -28.91
N SER A 333 -3.49 -12.40 -30.17
CA SER A 333 -2.35 -13.18 -30.61
C SER A 333 -1.04 -12.41 -30.61
N MET A 334 -1.06 -11.06 -30.49
CA MET A 334 0.14 -10.23 -30.39
C MET A 334 1.04 -10.64 -29.20
N LYS A 335 0.46 -11.12 -28.10
CA LYS A 335 1.22 -11.65 -26.95
C LYS A 335 2.16 -12.82 -27.26
N ARG A 336 2.01 -13.46 -28.44
CA ARG A 336 2.83 -14.59 -28.91
C ARG A 336 4.07 -14.13 -29.69
N CYS A 337 4.18 -12.84 -30.05
CA CYS A 337 5.37 -12.30 -30.71
C CYS A 337 6.56 -12.39 -29.76
N LEU A 338 7.71 -12.78 -30.28
CA LEU A 338 8.93 -13.03 -29.49
C LEU A 338 9.78 -11.78 -29.34
N ASN A 339 9.66 -10.83 -30.26
CA ASN A 339 10.44 -9.60 -30.29
C ASN A 339 9.66 -8.43 -30.90
N THR A 340 10.26 -7.25 -30.85
CA THR A 340 9.65 -5.99 -31.30
C THR A 340 9.38 -6.00 -32.81
N ASP A 341 10.23 -6.61 -33.65
CA ASP A 341 10.07 -6.62 -35.10
C ASP A 341 8.88 -7.49 -35.53
N GLU A 342 8.73 -8.66 -34.91
CA GLU A 342 7.55 -9.51 -35.09
C GLU A 342 6.28 -8.79 -34.65
N ALA A 343 6.32 -8.13 -33.50
CA ALA A 343 5.20 -7.39 -32.97
C ALA A 343 4.83 -6.19 -33.86
N GLN A 344 5.81 -5.47 -34.42
CA GLN A 344 5.59 -4.40 -35.40
C GLN A 344 4.95 -4.93 -36.65
N SER A 345 5.45 -6.05 -37.21
CA SER A 345 4.91 -6.69 -38.40
C SER A 345 3.48 -7.19 -38.17
N PHE A 346 3.24 -7.78 -36.99
CA PHE A 346 1.91 -8.19 -36.55
C PHE A 346 0.96 -6.97 -36.48
N PHE A 347 1.38 -5.90 -35.81
CA PHE A 347 0.62 -4.67 -35.67
C PHE A 347 0.19 -4.11 -37.02
N ASN A 348 1.10 -4.03 -38.00
CA ASN A 348 0.82 -3.48 -39.33
C ASN A 348 -0.25 -4.31 -40.05
N ARG A 349 -0.17 -5.65 -39.99
CA ARG A 349 -1.19 -6.56 -40.54
C ARG A 349 -2.54 -6.39 -39.85
N TRP A 350 -2.54 -6.39 -38.52
CA TRP A 350 -3.75 -6.21 -37.71
C TRP A 350 -4.42 -4.85 -38.00
N TYR A 351 -3.63 -3.78 -38.05
CA TYR A 351 -4.12 -2.43 -38.37
C TYR A 351 -4.82 -2.38 -39.74
N ALA A 352 -4.21 -2.95 -40.74
CA ALA A 352 -4.78 -3.01 -42.09
C ALA A 352 -6.12 -3.78 -42.09
N LEU A 353 -6.20 -4.90 -41.36
CA LEU A 353 -7.44 -5.66 -41.21
C LEU A 353 -8.52 -4.84 -40.49
N ALA A 354 -8.19 -4.22 -39.36
CA ALA A 354 -9.10 -3.40 -38.58
C ALA A 354 -9.68 -2.23 -39.41
N MET A 355 -8.85 -1.55 -40.19
CA MET A 355 -9.27 -0.44 -41.04
C MET A 355 -10.19 -0.87 -42.21
N ARG A 356 -10.05 -2.10 -42.71
CA ARG A 356 -10.91 -2.66 -43.78
C ARG A 356 -12.30 -3.09 -43.29
N THR A 357 -12.52 -3.20 -41.96
CA THR A 357 -13.81 -3.71 -41.39
C THR A 357 -15.02 -2.83 -41.70
N LYS A 358 -14.84 -1.57 -42.01
CA LYS A 358 -15.93 -0.56 -42.14
C LYS A 358 -16.72 -0.37 -40.81
N LEU A 359 -16.17 -0.77 -39.66
CA LEU A 359 -16.76 -0.65 -38.32
C LEU A 359 -16.11 0.52 -37.59
N GLU A 360 -16.80 1.64 -37.50
CA GLU A 360 -16.17 2.87 -36.98
C GLU A 360 -15.67 2.75 -35.56
N PRO A 361 -16.34 2.08 -34.59
CA PRO A 361 -15.80 1.86 -33.26
C PRO A 361 -14.45 1.11 -33.28
N VAL A 362 -14.30 0.10 -34.15
CA VAL A 362 -13.05 -0.67 -34.30
C VAL A 362 -11.95 0.21 -34.93
N LYS A 363 -12.29 0.96 -35.99
CA LYS A 363 -11.35 1.87 -36.64
C LYS A 363 -10.85 2.97 -35.72
N LYS A 364 -11.71 3.49 -34.84
CA LYS A 364 -11.33 4.49 -33.84
C LYS A 364 -10.25 3.94 -32.90
N VAL A 365 -10.43 2.71 -32.39
CA VAL A 365 -9.42 2.05 -31.55
C VAL A 365 -8.13 1.78 -32.33
N ALA A 366 -8.23 1.31 -33.60
CA ALA A 366 -7.07 1.05 -34.41
C ALA A 366 -6.24 2.34 -34.68
N ARG A 367 -6.88 3.47 -34.95
CA ARG A 367 -6.19 4.78 -35.11
C ARG A 367 -5.51 5.20 -33.80
N SER A 368 -6.20 5.03 -32.66
CA SER A 368 -5.60 5.31 -31.35
C SER A 368 -4.37 4.44 -31.09
N PHE A 369 -4.44 3.15 -31.39
CA PHE A 369 -3.30 2.24 -31.24
C PHE A 369 -2.14 2.63 -32.16
N LYS A 370 -2.43 3.05 -33.40
CA LYS A 370 -1.39 3.53 -34.34
C LYS A 370 -0.67 4.77 -33.81
N ALA A 371 -1.42 5.72 -33.22
CA ALA A 371 -0.82 6.92 -32.63
C ALA A 371 0.08 6.62 -31.44
N HIS A 372 -0.10 5.46 -30.79
CA HIS A 372 0.61 5.06 -29.58
C HIS A 372 1.44 3.77 -29.78
N VAL A 373 1.74 3.41 -31.05
CA VAL A 373 2.35 2.12 -31.38
C VAL A 373 3.70 1.91 -30.69
N THR A 374 4.53 2.93 -30.58
CA THR A 374 5.82 2.86 -29.90
C THR A 374 5.68 2.34 -28.47
N GLY A 375 4.78 2.93 -27.68
CA GLY A 375 4.55 2.50 -26.29
C GLY A 375 3.84 1.14 -26.19
N ILE A 376 3.06 0.74 -27.21
CA ILE A 376 2.48 -0.62 -27.27
C ILE A 376 3.58 -1.65 -27.52
N LEU A 377 4.56 -1.36 -28.37
CA LEU A 377 5.65 -2.26 -28.71
C LEU A 377 6.74 -2.29 -27.63
N ALA A 378 6.85 -1.26 -26.82
CA ALA A 378 7.87 -1.15 -25.76
C ALA A 378 7.80 -2.31 -24.73
N VAL A 379 6.65 -2.97 -24.60
CA VAL A 379 6.54 -4.17 -23.76
C VAL A 379 7.48 -5.30 -24.22
N PHE A 380 7.71 -5.43 -25.54
CA PHE A 380 8.60 -6.45 -26.11
C PHE A 380 10.07 -6.08 -25.95
N THR A 381 10.40 -4.80 -25.89
CA THR A 381 11.76 -4.30 -25.64
C THR A 381 12.17 -4.51 -24.17
N HIS A 382 11.26 -4.21 -23.24
CA HIS A 382 11.58 -4.20 -21.82
C HIS A 382 11.23 -5.50 -21.10
N GLY A 383 10.37 -6.36 -21.66
CA GLY A 383 9.83 -7.54 -20.99
C GLY A 383 9.05 -7.19 -19.72
N PHE A 384 8.52 -5.98 -19.62
CA PHE A 384 7.86 -5.42 -18.44
C PHE A 384 6.46 -4.93 -18.79
N CYS A 385 5.51 -5.19 -17.91
CA CYS A 385 4.12 -4.76 -18.08
C CYS A 385 3.46 -4.48 -16.72
N ASN A 386 2.21 -4.04 -16.73
CA ASN A 386 1.46 -3.63 -15.54
C ASN A 386 0.94 -4.79 -14.66
N ALA A 387 1.25 -6.05 -14.99
CA ALA A 387 0.72 -7.22 -14.26
C ALA A 387 1.02 -7.19 -12.74
N LEU A 388 2.18 -6.63 -12.35
CA LEU A 388 2.54 -6.46 -10.94
C LEU A 388 1.62 -5.45 -10.24
N ALA A 389 1.28 -4.35 -10.92
CA ALA A 389 0.36 -3.34 -10.39
C ALA A 389 -1.06 -3.89 -10.26
N GLU A 390 -1.52 -4.70 -11.23
CA GLU A 390 -2.84 -5.34 -11.15
C GLU A 390 -2.97 -6.26 -9.92
N GLY A 391 -1.94 -7.06 -9.62
CA GLY A 391 -1.89 -7.88 -8.42
C GLY A 391 -1.97 -7.07 -7.12
N ILE A 392 -1.23 -5.96 -7.04
CA ILE A 392 -1.28 -5.04 -5.91
C ILE A 392 -2.64 -4.35 -5.83
N ASN A 393 -3.19 -3.87 -6.93
CA ASN A 393 -4.49 -3.20 -6.97
C ASN A 393 -5.65 -4.12 -6.55
N SER A 394 -5.57 -5.40 -6.86
CA SER A 394 -6.52 -6.40 -6.37
C SER A 394 -6.44 -6.55 -4.85
N ARG A 395 -5.23 -6.56 -4.29
CA ARG A 395 -5.02 -6.62 -2.83
C ARG A 395 -5.46 -5.33 -2.13
N ILE A 396 -5.23 -4.15 -2.73
CA ILE A 396 -5.76 -2.87 -2.24
C ILE A 396 -7.30 -2.91 -2.21
N GLN A 397 -7.94 -3.50 -3.24
CA GLN A 397 -9.40 -3.66 -3.25
C GLN A 397 -9.88 -4.51 -2.07
N LEU A 398 -9.21 -5.63 -1.78
CA LEU A 398 -9.53 -6.47 -0.64
C LEU A 398 -9.33 -5.74 0.70
N LEU A 399 -8.26 -4.96 0.83
CA LEU A 399 -8.02 -4.11 2.00
C LEU A 399 -9.17 -3.13 2.22
N MET A 400 -9.60 -2.43 1.18
CA MET A 400 -10.71 -1.48 1.24
C MET A 400 -12.04 -2.16 1.60
N GLN A 401 -12.31 -3.35 1.07
CA GLN A 401 -13.50 -4.14 1.40
C GLN A 401 -13.50 -4.59 2.87
N LYS A 402 -12.36 -5.11 3.37
CA LYS A 402 -12.21 -5.53 4.77
C LYS A 402 -12.36 -4.37 5.77
N SER A 403 -12.00 -3.16 5.35
CA SER A 403 -12.13 -1.95 6.17
C SER A 403 -13.50 -1.25 6.00
N CYS A 404 -14.46 -1.85 5.26
CA CYS A 404 -15.76 -1.25 4.95
C CYS A 404 -15.66 0.15 4.31
N GLY A 405 -14.55 0.42 3.61
CA GLY A 405 -14.24 1.71 2.99
C GLY A 405 -13.46 2.66 3.91
N TYR A 406 -13.07 3.80 3.35
CA TYR A 406 -12.29 4.83 4.06
C TYR A 406 -12.97 6.19 3.93
N ARG A 407 -13.28 6.83 5.05
CA ARG A 407 -13.75 8.23 5.07
C ARG A 407 -12.61 9.23 4.96
N ASN A 408 -11.41 8.86 5.39
CA ASN A 408 -10.22 9.70 5.39
C ASN A 408 -9.18 9.12 4.41
N ARG A 409 -8.83 9.90 3.38
CA ARG A 409 -7.85 9.51 2.35
C ARG A 409 -6.45 9.31 2.90
N GLN A 410 -6.04 10.11 3.88
CA GLN A 410 -4.71 9.95 4.46
C GLN A 410 -4.57 8.60 5.17
N ARG A 411 -5.61 8.14 5.85
CA ARG A 411 -5.65 6.81 6.44
C ARG A 411 -5.57 5.70 5.39
N LEU A 412 -6.30 5.84 4.28
CA LEU A 412 -6.20 4.90 3.16
C LEU A 412 -4.77 4.83 2.60
N LYS A 413 -4.13 5.98 2.36
CA LYS A 413 -2.74 6.04 1.89
C LYS A 413 -1.78 5.39 2.88
N THR A 414 -1.95 5.67 4.16
CA THR A 414 -1.17 5.04 5.23
C THR A 414 -1.33 3.53 5.20
N ASP A 415 -2.56 3.01 5.10
CA ASP A 415 -2.83 1.57 5.08
C ASP A 415 -2.29 0.90 3.81
N ILE A 416 -2.38 1.55 2.66
CA ILE A 416 -1.77 1.04 1.41
C ILE A 416 -0.25 0.93 1.57
N LEU A 417 0.42 1.95 2.09
CA LEU A 417 1.86 1.94 2.31
C LEU A 417 2.27 0.98 3.43
N PHE A 418 1.47 0.86 4.48
CA PHE A 418 1.69 -0.07 5.59
C PHE A 418 1.73 -1.52 5.11
N HIS A 419 0.73 -1.94 4.31
CA HIS A 419 0.61 -3.32 3.86
C HIS A 419 1.38 -3.65 2.58
N PHE A 420 1.58 -2.67 1.69
CA PHE A 420 2.13 -2.91 0.36
C PHE A 420 3.38 -2.09 0.04
N GLY A 421 3.82 -1.23 0.95
CA GLY A 421 4.99 -0.38 0.77
C GLY A 421 6.33 -1.10 0.91
N GLY A 422 6.36 -2.31 1.47
CA GLY A 422 7.62 -3.03 1.75
C GLY A 422 8.55 -2.25 2.68
N LEU A 423 7.99 -1.54 3.65
CA LEU A 423 8.68 -0.60 4.51
C LEU A 423 9.33 -1.29 5.72
N SER A 424 10.53 -0.87 6.09
CA SER A 424 11.16 -1.25 7.35
C SER A 424 10.61 -0.41 8.50
N MET A 425 9.48 -0.87 9.06
CA MET A 425 8.70 -0.13 10.07
C MET A 425 9.14 -0.41 11.51
N ASP A 426 9.98 -1.42 11.73
CA ASP A 426 10.45 -1.84 13.06
C ASP A 426 11.11 -0.67 13.81
N PRO A 427 10.59 -0.24 14.97
CA PRO A 427 11.18 0.84 15.74
C PRO A 427 12.54 0.48 16.36
N LEU A 428 12.86 -0.81 16.48
CA LEU A 428 14.10 -1.32 17.06
C LEU A 428 15.17 -1.67 16.01
N ALA A 429 14.83 -1.61 14.70
CA ALA A 429 15.83 -1.83 13.67
C ALA A 429 16.93 -0.75 13.74
N VAL A 430 18.15 -1.20 13.92
CA VAL A 430 19.35 -0.34 13.87
C VAL A 430 19.49 0.21 12.46
N GLN A 431 19.81 1.49 12.34
CA GLN A 431 20.09 2.17 11.07
C GLN A 431 21.42 1.74 10.50
#